data_abceb28819646207d545df249630b81b
#
_entry.id   abceb28819646207d545df249630b81b
#
_cell.length_a   1.000
_cell.length_b   1.000
_cell.length_c   1.000
_cell.angle_alpha   90.00
_cell.angle_beta   90.00
_cell.angle_gamma   90.00
#
_symmetry.space_group_name_H-M   'P 1'
#
loop_
_entity.id
_entity.type
_entity.pdbx_description
1 polymer ?
#
loop_
_entity_poly.entity_id
_entity_poly.type
_entity_poly.pdbx_seq_one_letter_code
_entity_poly.pdbx_strand_id
1 'polypeptide(L)'
;MRRARRWVAALGMLVQTATVRAANTPTVDPSLAPYQARSDVSGLIRNYGFGLGGVLQQWEVGFRRIHPNIRFEDHLPTSDAAIPALVTGAADLAPDGGEATLTETLAFYETYGYHVTGVTVASGAYDVDGKSNGIIVYVNGANPIDHLSLEQLDGIFGAQRDAGMRGFEWTPSNGRGTASNIRTWGQLGLTGEWADKPIQTYGHAPSGTARFFQWKVLHGGDKWNENFHEYVETGSKMIAAQDRLTQHLGVKYMLQHELANDRYGIAWTVMPQARGIDGIKPLALSVDDHGAAVAPSRQTVQDRSYPLTRDVYIFINRTPGKPLDPKLKEFLRYALSREGQQIVAADGSYLPLPAAFATEQLMKLE
;
A
#
# COMPACT_ATOMS: atom_id res chain seq x y z
N MET A 1 33.94 -38.90 -52.36
CA MET A 1 34.74 -38.29 -51.27
C MET A 1 34.11 -36.95 -50.83
N ARG A 2 33.77 -36.78 -49.48
CA ARG A 2 33.70 -35.57 -48.70
C ARG A 2 32.62 -34.54 -49.15
N ARG A 3 31.71 -33.99 -48.30
CA ARG A 3 31.53 -33.88 -46.84
C ARG A 3 30.09 -33.44 -46.59
N ALA A 4 29.43 -34.15 -45.75
CA ALA A 4 28.25 -33.65 -45.03
C ALA A 4 28.73 -32.82 -43.84
N ARG A 5 28.15 -31.68 -43.56
CA ARG A 5 28.15 -31.08 -42.22
C ARG A 5 27.07 -30.02 -42.06
N ARG A 6 26.11 -30.34 -41.19
CA ARG A 6 25.60 -29.56 -40.05
C ARG A 6 24.91 -28.22 -40.34
N TRP A 7 23.61 -28.24 -40.24
CA TRP A 7 22.81 -27.14 -39.66
C TRP A 7 21.69 -27.78 -38.85
N VAL A 8 21.94 -27.99 -37.55
CA VAL A 8 20.89 -28.19 -36.52
C VAL A 8 21.49 -27.52 -35.28
N ALA A 9 21.06 -26.38 -34.94
CA ALA A 9 21.04 -25.77 -33.60
C ALA A 9 20.73 -24.26 -33.69
N ALA A 10 19.49 -23.87 -33.77
CA ALA A 10 19.01 -22.53 -33.38
C ALA A 10 17.47 -22.47 -33.34
N LEU A 11 16.83 -23.32 -32.54
CA LEU A 11 15.36 -23.21 -32.32
C LEU A 11 14.97 -23.47 -30.86
N GLY A 12 15.86 -23.26 -29.91
CA GLY A 12 15.67 -23.64 -28.52
C GLY A 12 15.52 -22.48 -27.50
N MET A 13 15.58 -21.22 -27.90
CA MET A 13 15.72 -20.11 -26.92
C MET A 13 14.58 -19.08 -26.89
N LEU A 14 13.50 -19.24 -27.64
CA LEU A 14 12.43 -18.23 -27.71
C LEU A 14 11.14 -18.58 -26.95
N VAL A 15 11.07 -19.77 -26.31
CA VAL A 15 9.84 -20.22 -25.62
C VAL A 15 9.88 -19.96 -24.12
N GLN A 16 11.06 -19.72 -23.51
CA GLN A 16 11.15 -19.55 -22.04
C GLN A 16 10.80 -18.16 -21.52
N THR A 17 10.83 -17.11 -22.35
CA THR A 17 10.55 -15.74 -21.90
C THR A 17 9.05 -15.41 -21.81
N ALA A 18 8.21 -16.11 -22.56
CA ALA A 18 6.76 -15.87 -22.53
C ALA A 18 6.07 -16.52 -21.32
N THR A 19 6.57 -17.68 -20.85
CA THR A 19 6.00 -18.43 -19.71
C THR A 19 6.32 -17.78 -18.36
N VAL A 20 7.46 -17.12 -18.21
CA VAL A 20 7.82 -16.40 -16.96
C VAL A 20 6.97 -15.14 -16.77
N ARG A 21 6.59 -14.46 -17.85
CA ARG A 21 5.74 -13.25 -17.77
C ARG A 21 4.28 -13.58 -17.46
N ALA A 22 3.78 -14.72 -17.91
CA ALA A 22 2.41 -15.18 -17.63
C ALA A 22 2.23 -15.63 -16.16
N ALA A 23 3.27 -16.15 -15.52
CA ALA A 23 3.23 -16.61 -14.12
C ALA A 23 3.21 -15.47 -13.09
N ASN A 24 3.50 -14.22 -13.50
CA ASN A 24 3.58 -13.05 -12.61
C ASN A 24 2.44 -12.02 -12.81
N THR A 25 1.55 -12.23 -13.78
CA THR A 25 0.42 -11.31 -13.98
C THR A 25 -0.64 -11.56 -12.90
N PRO A 26 -1.06 -10.54 -12.14
CA PRO A 26 -2.12 -10.68 -11.15
C PRO A 26 -3.42 -11.18 -11.78
N THR A 27 -4.12 -12.09 -11.12
CA THR A 27 -5.38 -12.63 -11.62
C THR A 27 -6.51 -11.65 -11.35
N VAL A 28 -7.27 -11.29 -12.38
CA VAL A 28 -8.49 -10.48 -12.23
C VAL A 28 -9.62 -11.38 -11.72
N ASP A 29 -10.34 -10.95 -10.70
CA ASP A 29 -11.48 -11.69 -10.16
C ASP A 29 -12.56 -11.85 -11.27
N PRO A 30 -12.91 -13.08 -11.66
CA PRO A 30 -13.90 -13.31 -12.71
C PRO A 30 -15.32 -12.86 -12.35
N SER A 31 -15.59 -12.64 -11.05
CA SER A 31 -16.88 -12.15 -10.55
C SER A 31 -17.06 -10.65 -10.71
N LEU A 32 -16.01 -9.90 -11.07
CA LEU A 32 -16.13 -8.47 -11.38
C LEU A 32 -17.12 -8.26 -12.51
N ALA A 33 -18.07 -7.34 -12.30
CA ALA A 33 -19.03 -6.97 -13.32
C ALA A 33 -18.34 -6.26 -14.50
N PRO A 34 -18.73 -6.56 -15.76
CA PRO A 34 -18.26 -5.79 -16.90
C PRO A 34 -18.79 -4.35 -16.82
N TYR A 35 -18.04 -3.42 -17.41
CA TYR A 35 -18.50 -2.05 -17.48
C TYR A 35 -19.71 -1.93 -18.43
N GLN A 36 -20.74 -1.29 -17.91
CA GLN A 36 -21.93 -0.92 -18.71
C GLN A 36 -22.22 0.56 -18.45
N ALA A 37 -22.10 1.38 -19.48
CA ALA A 37 -22.45 2.79 -19.40
C ALA A 37 -23.91 2.96 -18.99
N ARG A 38 -24.17 3.73 -17.93
CA ARG A 38 -25.55 4.05 -17.50
C ARG A 38 -26.05 5.36 -18.11
N SER A 39 -25.13 6.21 -18.55
CA SER A 39 -25.42 7.48 -19.20
C SER A 39 -24.33 7.84 -20.19
N ASP A 40 -24.67 8.54 -21.23
CA ASP A 40 -23.70 9.24 -22.07
C ASP A 40 -23.18 10.45 -21.31
N VAL A 41 -21.87 10.55 -21.22
CA VAL A 41 -21.21 11.64 -20.50
C VAL A 41 -20.25 12.40 -21.41
N SER A 42 -20.09 13.69 -21.12
CA SER A 42 -19.22 14.60 -21.87
C SER A 42 -18.61 15.66 -20.96
N GLY A 43 -17.60 16.35 -21.46
CA GLY A 43 -16.96 17.46 -20.76
C GLY A 43 -15.53 17.17 -20.33
N LEU A 44 -15.02 18.00 -19.44
CA LEU A 44 -13.67 17.93 -18.90
C LEU A 44 -13.66 17.27 -17.54
N ILE A 45 -12.70 16.38 -17.30
CA ILE A 45 -12.34 15.84 -15.98
C ILE A 45 -10.91 16.29 -15.68
N ARG A 46 -10.71 16.97 -14.55
CA ARG A 46 -9.41 17.47 -14.11
C ARG A 46 -8.85 16.56 -13.02
N ASN A 47 -7.71 15.94 -13.29
CA ASN A 47 -6.99 15.07 -12.38
C ASN A 47 -5.80 15.82 -11.76
N TYR A 48 -5.72 15.88 -10.44
CA TYR A 48 -4.57 16.41 -9.71
C TYR A 48 -4.08 15.38 -8.68
N GLY A 49 -2.77 15.10 -8.66
CA GLY A 49 -2.19 14.19 -7.72
C GLY A 49 -1.07 13.34 -8.28
N PHE A 50 -1.24 12.02 -8.27
CA PHE A 50 -0.26 11.04 -8.73
C PHE A 50 -0.82 10.14 -9.82
N GLY A 51 -0.05 9.91 -10.89
CA GLY A 51 -0.50 9.18 -12.09
C GLY A 51 -0.66 7.66 -11.93
N LEU A 52 -0.63 7.12 -10.71
CA LEU A 52 -0.84 5.71 -10.38
C LEU A 52 0.02 4.76 -11.24
N GLY A 53 1.26 5.15 -11.51
CA GLY A 53 2.19 4.32 -12.27
C GLY A 53 1.88 4.15 -13.76
N GLY A 54 0.94 4.93 -14.31
CA GLY A 54 0.48 4.83 -15.70
C GLY A 54 -0.91 4.20 -15.85
N VAL A 55 -1.45 3.62 -14.78
CA VAL A 55 -2.80 3.01 -14.78
C VAL A 55 -3.88 4.03 -15.09
N LEU A 56 -3.76 5.26 -14.53
CA LEU A 56 -4.74 6.33 -14.74
C LEU A 56 -4.90 6.65 -16.24
N GLN A 57 -3.80 6.87 -16.95
CA GLN A 57 -3.82 7.18 -18.40
C GLN A 57 -4.39 6.03 -19.22
N GLN A 58 -4.14 4.79 -18.82
CA GLN A 58 -4.73 3.62 -19.50
C GLN A 58 -6.25 3.55 -19.27
N TRP A 59 -6.73 3.88 -18.06
CA TRP A 59 -8.17 4.02 -17.81
C TRP A 59 -8.79 5.13 -18.66
N GLU A 60 -8.16 6.28 -18.77
CA GLU A 60 -8.63 7.40 -19.60
C GLU A 60 -8.75 7.02 -21.07
N VAL A 61 -7.73 6.33 -21.60
CA VAL A 61 -7.75 5.83 -22.98
C VAL A 61 -8.89 4.84 -23.17
N GLY A 62 -9.07 3.90 -22.26
CA GLY A 62 -10.15 2.91 -22.32
C GLY A 62 -11.53 3.55 -22.19
N PHE A 63 -11.70 4.48 -21.26
CA PHE A 63 -12.96 5.18 -21.02
C PHE A 63 -13.38 6.06 -22.23
N ARG A 64 -12.46 6.78 -22.85
CA ARG A 64 -12.74 7.59 -24.05
C ARG A 64 -13.17 6.78 -25.28
N ARG A 65 -12.85 5.50 -25.35
CA ARG A 65 -13.40 4.63 -26.43
C ARG A 65 -14.91 4.44 -26.32
N ILE A 66 -15.43 4.55 -25.09
CA ILE A 66 -16.88 4.39 -24.81
C ILE A 66 -17.54 5.77 -24.72
N HIS A 67 -16.86 6.76 -24.18
CA HIS A 67 -17.32 8.13 -23.97
C HIS A 67 -16.42 9.14 -24.71
N PRO A 68 -16.52 9.24 -26.07
CA PRO A 68 -15.57 10.02 -26.88
C PRO A 68 -15.61 11.53 -26.64
N ASN A 69 -16.67 12.04 -26.01
CA ASN A 69 -16.84 13.45 -25.69
C ASN A 69 -16.23 13.85 -24.32
N ILE A 70 -15.56 12.92 -23.63
CA ILE A 70 -14.80 13.21 -22.42
C ILE A 70 -13.38 13.63 -22.78
N ARG A 71 -12.89 14.65 -22.10
CA ARG A 71 -11.51 15.12 -22.12
C ARG A 71 -10.94 15.04 -20.71
N PHE A 72 -9.64 14.78 -20.58
CA PHE A 72 -8.91 14.80 -19.33
C PHE A 72 -7.87 15.90 -19.35
N GLU A 73 -7.63 16.50 -18.20
CA GLU A 73 -6.55 17.43 -17.92
C GLU A 73 -5.82 16.97 -16.67
N ASP A 74 -4.54 16.61 -16.84
CA ASP A 74 -3.75 15.95 -15.82
C ASP A 74 -2.65 16.86 -15.28
N HIS A 75 -2.65 17.04 -13.95
CA HIS A 75 -1.58 17.64 -13.16
C HIS A 75 -1.14 16.65 -12.07
N LEU A 76 -0.18 15.80 -12.42
CA LEU A 76 0.18 14.61 -11.64
C LEU A 76 1.62 14.63 -11.09
N PRO A 77 2.06 15.73 -10.41
CA PRO A 77 3.42 15.84 -9.92
C PRO A 77 3.71 14.96 -8.69
N THR A 78 2.73 14.78 -7.78
CA THR A 78 2.88 14.06 -6.51
C THR A 78 1.52 13.82 -5.86
N SER A 79 1.42 12.77 -5.02
CA SER A 79 0.27 12.51 -4.16
C SER A 79 -0.11 13.70 -3.28
N ASP A 80 0.89 14.45 -2.77
CA ASP A 80 0.65 15.60 -1.89
C ASP A 80 -0.13 16.75 -2.57
N ALA A 81 -0.30 16.74 -3.89
CA ALA A 81 -1.12 17.70 -4.62
C ALA A 81 -2.61 17.30 -4.71
N ALA A 82 -2.95 16.04 -4.41
CA ALA A 82 -4.25 15.44 -4.65
C ALA A 82 -5.38 16.15 -3.88
N ILE A 83 -5.40 16.02 -2.57
CA ILE A 83 -6.45 16.58 -1.72
C ILE A 83 -6.43 18.13 -1.68
N PRO A 84 -5.27 18.82 -1.62
CA PRO A 84 -5.23 20.28 -1.76
C PRO A 84 -5.91 20.80 -3.03
N ALA A 85 -5.79 20.09 -4.15
CA ALA A 85 -6.48 20.49 -5.39
C ALA A 85 -8.01 20.31 -5.31
N LEU A 86 -8.50 19.29 -4.57
CA LEU A 86 -9.93 19.19 -4.26
C LEU A 86 -10.41 20.32 -3.36
N VAL A 87 -9.62 20.68 -2.32
CA VAL A 87 -9.94 21.77 -1.38
C VAL A 87 -10.11 23.09 -2.11
N THR A 88 -9.24 23.37 -3.08
CA THR A 88 -9.27 24.62 -3.88
C THR A 88 -10.25 24.57 -5.06
N GLY A 89 -10.88 23.42 -5.34
CA GLY A 89 -11.75 23.23 -6.49
C GLY A 89 -10.99 23.17 -7.85
N ALA A 90 -9.66 23.01 -7.81
CA ALA A 90 -8.85 22.84 -9.02
C ALA A 90 -9.02 21.45 -9.62
N ALA A 91 -9.27 20.43 -8.82
CA ALA A 91 -9.46 19.05 -9.26
C ALA A 91 -10.93 18.61 -9.20
N ASP A 92 -11.29 17.72 -10.12
CA ASP A 92 -12.52 16.92 -10.06
C ASP A 92 -12.25 15.53 -9.46
N LEU A 93 -11.09 14.95 -9.76
CA LEU A 93 -10.58 13.70 -9.21
C LEU A 93 -9.16 13.90 -8.69
N ALA A 94 -8.85 13.26 -7.59
CA ALA A 94 -7.55 13.36 -6.92
C ALA A 94 -6.93 11.96 -6.74
N PRO A 95 -6.25 11.41 -7.78
CA PRO A 95 -5.57 10.13 -7.68
C PRO A 95 -4.36 10.21 -6.75
N ASP A 96 -4.27 9.23 -5.84
CA ASP A 96 -3.27 9.18 -4.78
C ASP A 96 -2.78 7.74 -4.55
N GLY A 97 -1.48 7.58 -4.41
CA GLY A 97 -0.84 6.31 -4.10
C GLY A 97 -0.84 5.95 -2.61
N GLY A 98 -1.50 6.70 -1.76
CA GLY A 98 -1.48 6.50 -0.31
C GLY A 98 -2.65 7.13 0.43
N GLU A 99 -2.58 7.04 1.73
CA GLU A 99 -3.58 7.53 2.66
C GLU A 99 -3.49 9.05 2.80
N ALA A 100 -4.66 9.71 2.85
CA ALA A 100 -4.75 11.13 3.18
C ALA A 100 -4.08 11.44 4.52
N THR A 101 -3.37 12.55 4.61
CA THR A 101 -2.81 13.04 5.87
C THR A 101 -3.89 13.65 6.76
N LEU A 102 -3.61 13.74 8.06
CA LEU A 102 -4.51 14.42 8.99
C LEU A 102 -4.72 15.88 8.57
N THR A 103 -3.67 16.58 8.17
CA THR A 103 -3.74 17.99 7.73
C THR A 103 -4.58 18.17 6.47
N GLU A 104 -4.48 17.27 5.50
CA GLU A 104 -5.32 17.29 4.29
C GLU A 104 -6.79 17.03 4.60
N THR A 105 -7.07 16.05 5.47
CA THR A 105 -8.44 15.74 5.86
C THR A 105 -9.08 16.84 6.67
N LEU A 106 -8.33 17.49 7.56
CA LEU A 106 -8.80 18.66 8.33
C LEU A 106 -9.05 19.86 7.42
N ALA A 107 -8.11 20.18 6.51
CA ALA A 107 -8.27 21.27 5.55
C ALA A 107 -9.52 21.08 4.66
N PHE A 108 -9.76 19.85 4.22
CA PHE A 108 -10.97 19.53 3.45
C PHE A 108 -12.23 19.71 4.29
N TYR A 109 -12.24 19.18 5.53
CA TYR A 109 -13.36 19.31 6.44
C TYR A 109 -13.69 20.76 6.80
N GLU A 110 -12.68 21.57 7.11
CA GLU A 110 -12.83 23.00 7.38
C GLU A 110 -13.44 23.77 6.20
N THR A 111 -13.09 23.35 4.97
CA THR A 111 -13.57 23.99 3.75
C THR A 111 -15.02 23.63 3.43
N TYR A 112 -15.39 22.36 3.61
CA TYR A 112 -16.66 21.82 3.09
C TYR A 112 -17.64 21.36 4.16
N GLY A 113 -17.23 21.18 5.43
CA GLY A 113 -18.07 20.71 6.54
C GLY A 113 -18.36 19.20 6.52
N TYR A 114 -17.65 18.42 5.68
CA TYR A 114 -17.73 16.96 5.60
C TYR A 114 -16.40 16.39 5.15
N HIS A 115 -16.20 15.08 5.34
CA HIS A 115 -14.94 14.42 5.00
C HIS A 115 -14.81 14.14 3.52
N VAL A 116 -13.57 14.21 3.03
CA VAL A 116 -13.22 13.76 1.67
C VAL A 116 -13.55 12.27 1.50
N THR A 117 -14.06 11.87 0.34
CA THR A 117 -14.36 10.47 0.05
C THR A 117 -13.21 9.83 -0.72
N GLY A 118 -12.57 8.83 -0.12
CA GLY A 118 -11.57 7.99 -0.79
C GLY A 118 -12.23 6.77 -1.42
N VAL A 119 -12.10 6.64 -2.74
CA VAL A 119 -12.49 5.44 -3.49
C VAL A 119 -11.23 4.63 -3.76
N THR A 120 -11.12 3.43 -3.17
CA THR A 120 -10.01 2.52 -3.44
C THR A 120 -10.21 1.92 -4.83
N VAL A 121 -9.26 2.14 -5.73
CA VAL A 121 -9.33 1.74 -7.14
C VAL A 121 -8.39 0.59 -7.50
N ALA A 122 -7.43 0.28 -6.63
CA ALA A 122 -6.56 -0.89 -6.72
C ALA A 122 -6.05 -1.26 -5.32
N SER A 123 -5.69 -2.51 -5.09
CA SER A 123 -4.85 -2.89 -3.94
C SER A 123 -3.41 -2.46 -4.21
N GLY A 124 -2.68 -2.12 -3.15
CA GLY A 124 -1.28 -1.78 -3.25
C GLY A 124 -0.44 -2.90 -3.85
N ALA A 125 0.78 -2.59 -4.22
CA ALA A 125 1.73 -3.58 -4.74
C ALA A 125 2.24 -4.52 -3.63
N TYR A 126 2.89 -5.60 -4.03
CA TYR A 126 3.57 -6.51 -3.09
C TYR A 126 5.10 -6.37 -3.18
N ASP A 127 5.66 -6.37 -4.39
CA ASP A 127 7.10 -6.47 -4.64
C ASP A 127 7.59 -5.55 -5.79
N VAL A 128 6.91 -4.43 -6.00
CA VAL A 128 7.21 -3.48 -7.08
C VAL A 128 7.93 -2.25 -6.52
N ASP A 129 9.15 -1.99 -7.02
CA ASP A 129 9.96 -0.86 -6.58
C ASP A 129 9.25 0.49 -6.84
N GLY A 130 9.31 1.41 -5.86
CA GLY A 130 8.75 2.76 -5.97
C GLY A 130 7.22 2.83 -6.02
N LYS A 131 6.52 1.76 -5.61
CA LYS A 131 5.06 1.71 -5.52
C LYS A 131 4.59 1.58 -4.07
N SER A 132 3.31 1.83 -3.83
CA SER A 132 2.67 1.68 -2.53
C SER A 132 2.49 0.19 -2.22
N ASN A 133 3.56 -0.45 -1.73
CA ASN A 133 3.53 -1.85 -1.36
C ASN A 133 2.89 -2.06 0.01
N GLY A 134 2.28 -3.21 0.25
CA GLY A 134 1.89 -3.67 1.58
C GLY A 134 3.11 -3.71 2.51
N ILE A 135 2.90 -3.43 3.80
CA ILE A 135 3.96 -3.49 4.80
C ILE A 135 4.11 -4.91 5.33
N ILE A 136 5.34 -5.37 5.46
CA ILE A 136 5.69 -6.67 6.01
C ILE A 136 6.53 -6.45 7.27
N VAL A 137 6.24 -7.23 8.31
CA VAL A 137 7.02 -7.26 9.55
C VAL A 137 8.04 -8.37 9.46
N TYR A 138 9.27 -8.06 9.82
CA TYR A 138 10.42 -8.97 9.78
C TYR A 138 11.06 -9.10 11.15
N VAL A 139 11.55 -10.28 11.45
CA VAL A 139 12.44 -10.55 12.59
C VAL A 139 13.72 -11.21 12.10
N ASN A 140 14.73 -11.26 12.98
CA ASN A 140 15.91 -12.09 12.72
C ASN A 140 15.52 -13.55 12.47
N GLY A 141 16.18 -14.22 11.53
CA GLY A 141 15.88 -15.60 11.15
C GLY A 141 15.98 -16.62 12.28
N ALA A 142 16.77 -16.32 13.34
CA ALA A 142 16.88 -17.16 14.53
C ALA A 142 15.76 -16.93 15.56
N ASN A 143 14.92 -15.91 15.41
CA ASN A 143 13.81 -15.63 16.31
C ASN A 143 12.73 -16.72 16.15
N PRO A 144 12.27 -17.39 17.24
CA PRO A 144 11.30 -18.48 17.13
C PRO A 144 9.87 -18.02 16.80
N ILE A 145 9.55 -16.70 16.95
CA ILE A 145 8.21 -16.20 16.67
C ILE A 145 7.89 -16.30 15.16
N ASP A 146 6.67 -16.62 14.81
CA ASP A 146 6.21 -16.77 13.41
C ASP A 146 5.00 -15.91 13.05
N HIS A 147 4.30 -15.37 14.06
CA HIS A 147 3.15 -14.49 13.84
C HIS A 147 2.98 -13.46 14.95
N LEU A 148 2.29 -12.36 14.64
CA LEU A 148 1.85 -11.32 15.58
C LEU A 148 0.49 -10.76 15.16
N SER A 149 -0.28 -10.24 16.12
CA SER A 149 -1.46 -9.42 15.84
C SER A 149 -1.10 -7.95 15.63
N LEU A 150 -2.01 -7.16 15.04
CA LEU A 150 -1.84 -5.69 14.98
C LEU A 150 -1.85 -5.07 16.38
N GLU A 151 -2.57 -5.65 17.34
CA GLU A 151 -2.56 -5.20 18.74
C GLU A 151 -1.20 -5.44 19.39
N GLN A 152 -0.57 -6.59 19.16
CA GLN A 152 0.79 -6.86 19.62
C GLN A 152 1.81 -5.94 18.94
N LEU A 153 1.65 -5.64 17.64
CA LEU A 153 2.50 -4.67 16.95
C LEU A 153 2.37 -3.27 17.56
N ASP A 154 1.15 -2.83 17.91
CA ASP A 154 0.95 -1.59 18.65
C ASP A 154 1.67 -1.62 20.02
N GLY A 155 1.57 -2.75 20.73
CA GLY A 155 2.31 -2.96 21.98
C GLY A 155 3.82 -2.82 21.83
N ILE A 156 4.38 -3.37 20.75
CA ILE A 156 5.82 -3.40 20.47
C ILE A 156 6.33 -2.04 19.98
N PHE A 157 5.70 -1.48 18.95
CA PHE A 157 6.19 -0.27 18.26
C PHE A 157 5.67 1.03 18.87
N GLY A 158 4.53 0.99 19.54
CA GLY A 158 3.91 2.17 20.12
C GLY A 158 4.29 2.39 21.59
N ALA A 159 4.04 3.62 22.06
CA ALA A 159 4.04 4.02 23.46
C ALA A 159 2.59 4.27 23.94
N GLN A 160 2.45 4.62 25.25
CA GLN A 160 1.14 5.00 25.79
C GLN A 160 0.57 6.23 25.07
N ARG A 161 -0.75 6.26 24.93
CA ARG A 161 -1.50 7.39 24.35
C ARG A 161 -2.89 7.46 24.98
N ASP A 162 -3.42 8.68 25.13
CA ASP A 162 -4.72 8.90 25.76
C ASP A 162 -5.89 8.63 24.80
N ALA A 163 -5.65 8.72 23.48
CA ALA A 163 -6.62 8.53 22.43
C ALA A 163 -5.94 8.12 21.12
N GLY A 164 -6.73 7.82 20.10
CA GLY A 164 -6.27 7.54 18.75
C GLY A 164 -7.34 7.77 17.70
N MET A 165 -7.00 7.72 16.42
CA MET A 165 -7.95 7.88 15.33
C MET A 165 -8.80 6.62 15.13
N ARG A 166 -10.09 6.83 14.86
CA ARG A 166 -11.01 5.84 14.31
C ARG A 166 -11.65 6.45 13.06
N GLY A 167 -11.12 6.07 11.90
CA GLY A 167 -11.39 6.84 10.68
C GLY A 167 -10.85 8.26 10.82
N PHE A 168 -11.70 9.27 10.69
CA PHE A 168 -11.33 10.68 10.82
C PHE A 168 -11.63 11.28 12.22
N GLU A 169 -12.09 10.48 13.16
CA GLU A 169 -12.43 10.91 14.51
C GLU A 169 -11.34 10.53 15.51
N TRP A 170 -10.90 11.50 16.32
CA TRP A 170 -10.03 11.23 17.46
C TRP A 170 -10.87 10.74 18.64
N THR A 171 -10.59 9.52 19.12
CA THR A 171 -11.41 8.89 20.17
C THR A 171 -10.57 8.34 21.32
N PRO A 172 -10.99 8.56 22.57
CA PRO A 172 -10.37 7.95 23.74
C PRO A 172 -10.43 6.42 23.75
N SER A 173 -11.36 5.79 23.02
CA SER A 173 -11.45 4.32 22.93
C SER A 173 -10.21 3.67 22.33
N ASN A 174 -9.40 4.41 21.58
CA ASN A 174 -8.13 3.97 21.02
C ASN A 174 -6.92 4.43 21.86
N GLY A 175 -7.18 4.89 23.08
CA GLY A 175 -6.13 5.10 24.08
C GLY A 175 -5.49 3.78 24.52
N ARG A 176 -4.23 3.83 24.93
CA ARG A 176 -3.47 2.67 25.38
C ARG A 176 -2.54 3.06 26.53
N GLY A 177 -2.70 2.38 27.68
CA GLY A 177 -1.83 2.59 28.84
C GLY A 177 -0.48 1.86 28.72
N THR A 178 0.44 2.19 29.64
CA THR A 178 1.78 1.59 29.70
C THR A 178 1.74 0.06 29.97
N ALA A 179 0.70 -0.45 30.62
CA ALA A 179 0.53 -1.88 30.89
C ALA A 179 0.43 -2.72 29.60
N SER A 180 0.00 -2.12 28.50
CA SER A 180 -0.07 -2.77 27.19
C SER A 180 1.23 -2.64 26.37
N ASN A 181 2.29 -2.04 26.94
CA ASN A 181 3.57 -2.01 26.27
C ASN A 181 4.22 -3.39 26.26
N ILE A 182 4.67 -3.83 25.10
CA ILE A 182 5.43 -5.08 24.91
C ILE A 182 6.87 -4.68 24.65
N ARG A 183 7.76 -4.99 25.57
CA ARG A 183 9.18 -4.58 25.55
C ARG A 183 10.14 -5.74 25.60
N THR A 184 9.65 -6.96 25.93
CA THR A 184 10.44 -8.18 25.95
C THR A 184 9.77 -9.29 25.18
N TRP A 185 10.55 -10.19 24.64
CA TRP A 185 10.05 -11.37 23.92
C TRP A 185 9.26 -12.32 24.82
N GLY A 186 9.54 -12.34 26.14
CA GLY A 186 8.77 -13.12 27.11
C GLY A 186 7.32 -12.67 27.25
N GLN A 187 7.03 -11.38 27.05
CA GLN A 187 5.65 -10.88 27.05
C GLN A 187 4.83 -11.41 25.86
N LEU A 188 5.52 -11.93 24.83
CA LEU A 188 4.91 -12.61 23.67
C LEU A 188 4.91 -14.15 23.84
N GLY A 189 5.20 -14.65 25.03
CA GLY A 189 5.16 -16.07 25.35
C GLY A 189 6.46 -16.84 25.07
N LEU A 190 7.53 -16.17 24.62
CA LEU A 190 8.82 -16.83 24.44
C LEU A 190 9.48 -17.11 25.81
N THR A 191 10.09 -18.27 25.94
CA THR A 191 10.68 -18.76 27.19
C THR A 191 12.20 -18.97 27.06
N GLY A 192 12.84 -19.43 28.16
CA GLY A 192 14.26 -19.72 28.19
C GLY A 192 15.12 -18.47 27.94
N GLU A 193 16.06 -18.56 27.01
CA GLU A 193 16.97 -17.44 26.68
C GLU A 193 16.27 -16.18 26.14
N TRP A 194 15.01 -16.27 25.74
CA TRP A 194 14.22 -15.18 25.17
C TRP A 194 13.39 -14.42 26.19
N ALA A 195 13.10 -15.02 27.35
CA ALA A 195 12.11 -14.51 28.30
C ALA A 195 12.34 -13.03 28.70
N ASP A 196 13.58 -12.68 29.02
CA ASP A 196 13.94 -11.34 29.52
C ASP A 196 14.62 -10.48 28.45
N LYS A 197 14.66 -10.93 27.18
CA LYS A 197 15.35 -10.18 26.14
C LYS A 197 14.52 -9.01 25.68
N PRO A 198 15.10 -7.80 25.65
CA PRO A 198 14.42 -6.62 25.14
C PRO A 198 14.19 -6.74 23.63
N ILE A 199 13.06 -6.20 23.16
CA ILE A 199 12.75 -6.11 21.74
C ILE A 199 13.36 -4.81 21.20
N GLN A 200 14.31 -4.90 20.27
CA GLN A 200 14.81 -3.75 19.53
C GLN A 200 13.95 -3.50 18.30
N THR A 201 13.46 -2.27 18.13
CA THR A 201 12.51 -1.92 17.09
C THR A 201 13.13 -1.06 15.99
N TYR A 202 12.86 -1.39 14.73
CA TYR A 202 13.36 -0.71 13.53
C TYR A 202 12.24 -0.44 12.55
N GLY A 203 12.32 0.67 11.80
CA GLY A 203 11.35 0.97 10.75
C GLY A 203 11.70 2.21 9.93
N HIS A 204 10.70 2.72 9.24
CA HIS A 204 10.88 3.88 8.37
C HIS A 204 10.82 5.20 9.15
N ALA A 205 11.69 6.13 8.79
CA ALA A 205 11.54 7.55 9.08
C ALA A 205 10.24 8.10 8.47
N PRO A 206 9.79 9.30 8.89
CA PRO A 206 8.53 9.89 8.42
C PRO A 206 8.41 9.86 6.89
N SER A 207 7.39 9.16 6.39
CA SER A 207 7.13 8.89 4.96
C SER A 207 5.69 8.44 4.78
N GLY A 208 5.24 8.28 3.53
CA GLY A 208 3.94 7.66 3.24
C GLY A 208 3.83 6.22 3.77
N THR A 209 4.94 5.47 3.80
CA THR A 209 4.99 4.11 4.36
C THR A 209 4.86 4.14 5.88
N ALA A 210 5.56 5.05 6.58
CA ALA A 210 5.42 5.24 8.03
C ALA A 210 4.00 5.68 8.42
N ARG A 211 3.41 6.61 7.67
CA ARG A 211 2.03 7.08 7.88
C ARG A 211 1.01 5.94 7.80
N PHE A 212 1.15 5.05 6.80
CA PHE A 212 0.27 3.89 6.71
C PHE A 212 0.40 2.97 7.92
N PHE A 213 1.63 2.70 8.39
CA PHE A 213 1.85 1.90 9.61
C PHE A 213 1.22 2.59 10.83
N GLN A 214 1.41 3.89 10.99
CA GLN A 214 0.77 4.68 12.05
C GLN A 214 -0.75 4.56 12.02
N TRP A 215 -1.37 4.69 10.85
CA TRP A 215 -2.83 4.56 10.69
C TRP A 215 -3.34 3.17 11.06
N LYS A 216 -2.67 2.13 10.59
CA LYS A 216 -3.14 0.75 10.72
C LYS A 216 -2.79 0.13 12.07
N VAL A 217 -1.66 0.48 12.65
CA VAL A 217 -1.12 -0.14 13.87
C VAL A 217 -1.22 0.80 15.07
N LEU A 218 -0.82 2.07 14.93
CA LEU A 218 -0.76 3.03 16.04
C LEU A 218 -2.01 3.95 16.12
N HIS A 219 -3.10 3.58 15.43
CA HIS A 219 -4.35 4.35 15.40
C HIS A 219 -4.14 5.84 15.04
N GLY A 220 -3.31 6.10 14.04
CA GLY A 220 -2.99 7.46 13.58
C GLY A 220 -2.05 8.24 14.51
N GLY A 221 -1.54 7.61 15.56
CA GLY A 221 -0.61 8.23 16.51
C GLY A 221 0.83 8.25 16.01
N ASP A 222 1.62 9.14 16.62
CA ASP A 222 3.07 9.27 16.42
C ASP A 222 3.87 8.94 17.70
N LYS A 223 3.25 8.28 18.65
CA LYS A 223 3.86 7.85 19.91
C LYS A 223 4.56 6.52 19.74
N TRP A 224 5.80 6.59 19.28
CA TRP A 224 6.67 5.42 19.10
C TRP A 224 7.27 4.94 20.41
N ASN A 225 7.63 3.64 20.44
CA ASN A 225 8.49 3.09 21.45
C ASN A 225 9.82 3.87 21.52
N GLU A 226 10.29 4.17 22.71
CA GLU A 226 11.50 4.97 22.95
C GLU A 226 12.79 4.39 22.35
N ASN A 227 12.82 3.06 22.09
CA ASN A 227 13.94 2.38 21.43
C ASN A 227 13.71 2.19 19.91
N PHE A 228 12.76 2.90 19.31
CA PHE A 228 12.50 2.80 17.88
C PHE A 228 13.57 3.54 17.08
N HIS A 229 14.25 2.81 16.20
CA HIS A 229 15.25 3.34 15.28
C HIS A 229 14.66 3.54 13.88
N GLU A 230 14.77 4.77 13.38
CA GLU A 230 14.22 5.20 12.11
C GLU A 230 15.24 5.18 10.98
N TYR A 231 14.84 4.67 9.80
CA TYR A 231 15.66 4.60 8.60
C TYR A 231 14.93 5.15 7.39
N VAL A 232 15.68 5.83 6.52
CA VAL A 232 15.12 6.42 5.30
C VAL A 232 14.93 5.32 4.24
N GLU A 233 13.84 5.39 3.47
CA GLU A 233 13.61 4.45 2.37
C GLU A 233 14.78 4.50 1.38
N THR A 234 15.43 3.34 1.15
CA THR A 234 16.55 3.24 0.21
C THR A 234 16.07 3.52 -1.21
N GLY A 235 16.76 4.40 -1.91
CA GLY A 235 16.36 4.92 -3.22
C GLY A 235 15.61 6.25 -3.16
N SER A 236 15.31 6.78 -1.97
CA SER A 236 14.79 8.14 -1.83
C SER A 236 15.87 9.17 -2.23
N LYS A 237 15.45 10.38 -2.58
CA LYS A 237 16.38 11.48 -2.91
C LYS A 237 17.28 11.88 -1.73
N MET A 238 16.93 11.50 -0.50
CA MET A 238 17.74 11.77 0.71
C MET A 238 18.96 10.85 0.81
N ILE A 239 18.94 9.70 0.12
CA ILE A 239 20.08 8.78 0.05
C ILE A 239 20.60 8.81 -1.38
N ALA A 240 21.64 9.59 -1.62
CA ALA A 240 22.30 9.58 -2.92
C ALA A 240 22.89 8.18 -3.18
N ALA A 241 22.57 7.59 -4.31
CA ALA A 241 22.93 6.20 -4.66
C ALA A 241 24.44 5.89 -4.59
N GLN A 242 25.29 6.91 -4.54
CA GLN A 242 26.75 6.80 -4.50
C GLN A 242 27.39 7.40 -3.24
N ASP A 243 26.60 7.96 -2.32
CA ASP A 243 27.12 8.56 -1.11
C ASP A 243 27.21 7.52 0.02
N ARG A 244 28.45 7.05 0.26
CA ARG A 244 28.73 6.10 1.36
C ARG A 244 28.39 6.64 2.74
N LEU A 245 28.34 7.97 2.92
CA LEU A 245 28.03 8.62 4.20
C LEU A 245 26.55 8.51 4.56
N THR A 246 25.67 8.40 3.58
CA THR A 246 24.21 8.34 3.82
C THR A 246 23.63 6.92 3.65
N GLN A 247 24.38 5.97 3.10
CA GLN A 247 23.89 4.60 2.91
C GLN A 247 23.49 3.90 4.22
N HIS A 248 24.20 4.18 5.31
CA HIS A 248 23.89 3.62 6.63
C HIS A 248 22.55 4.14 7.22
N LEU A 249 21.98 5.19 6.66
CA LEU A 249 20.65 5.69 7.02
C LEU A 249 19.51 4.96 6.29
N GLY A 250 19.84 4.06 5.38
CA GLY A 250 18.88 3.39 4.51
C GLY A 250 18.27 2.14 5.12
N VAL A 251 16.99 1.89 4.83
CA VAL A 251 16.28 0.68 5.28
C VAL A 251 16.99 -0.62 4.85
N LYS A 252 17.56 -0.68 3.64
CA LYS A 252 18.33 -1.87 3.24
C LYS A 252 19.56 -2.10 4.12
N TYR A 253 20.25 -1.02 4.48
CA TYR A 253 21.37 -1.11 5.42
C TYR A 253 20.91 -1.66 6.77
N MET A 254 19.84 -1.11 7.33
CA MET A 254 19.25 -1.57 8.58
C MET A 254 18.93 -3.08 8.53
N LEU A 255 18.28 -3.55 7.46
CA LEU A 255 17.94 -4.96 7.33
C LEU A 255 19.18 -5.87 7.26
N GLN A 256 20.22 -5.45 6.49
CA GLN A 256 21.43 -6.23 6.27
C GLN A 256 22.41 -6.23 7.44
N HIS A 257 22.57 -5.08 8.11
CA HIS A 257 23.64 -4.86 9.06
C HIS A 257 23.15 -4.81 10.51
N GLU A 258 21.88 -4.50 10.74
CA GLU A 258 21.30 -4.45 12.07
C GLU A 258 20.35 -5.64 12.30
N LEU A 259 19.20 -5.69 11.66
CA LEU A 259 18.22 -6.75 11.91
C LEU A 259 18.76 -8.17 11.68
N ALA A 260 19.53 -8.38 10.61
CA ALA A 260 20.13 -9.70 10.30
C ALA A 260 21.13 -10.15 11.36
N ASN A 261 21.74 -9.23 12.13
CA ASN A 261 22.70 -9.51 13.18
C ASN A 261 22.14 -9.33 14.60
N ASP A 262 20.95 -8.74 14.75
CA ASP A 262 20.27 -8.58 16.03
C ASP A 262 19.20 -9.67 16.20
N ARG A 263 19.50 -10.69 16.98
CA ARG A 263 18.57 -11.80 17.27
C ARG A 263 17.26 -11.33 17.91
N TYR A 264 17.27 -10.19 18.59
CA TYR A 264 16.15 -9.64 19.35
C TYR A 264 15.45 -8.49 18.63
N GLY A 265 15.87 -8.22 17.40
CA GLY A 265 15.31 -7.15 16.57
C GLY A 265 14.01 -7.55 15.89
N ILE A 266 13.15 -6.53 15.70
CA ILE A 266 11.96 -6.57 14.86
C ILE A 266 11.90 -5.31 14.00
N ALA A 267 11.55 -5.46 12.74
CA ALA A 267 11.44 -4.36 11.80
C ALA A 267 10.14 -4.44 10.98
N TRP A 268 9.69 -3.31 10.47
CA TRP A 268 8.65 -3.28 9.44
C TRP A 268 9.15 -2.49 8.22
N THR A 269 8.85 -3.02 7.05
CA THR A 269 9.19 -2.39 5.76
C THR A 269 8.35 -3.00 4.63
N VAL A 270 8.69 -2.67 3.38
CA VAL A 270 8.07 -3.23 2.17
C VAL A 270 8.95 -4.29 1.53
N MET A 271 8.36 -5.26 0.81
CA MET A 271 9.09 -6.38 0.20
C MET A 271 10.28 -5.95 -0.68
N PRO A 272 10.19 -4.90 -1.53
CA PRO A 272 11.32 -4.48 -2.33
C PRO A 272 12.58 -4.09 -1.53
N GLN A 273 12.41 -3.56 -0.32
CA GLN A 273 13.54 -3.21 0.55
C GLN A 273 14.21 -4.44 1.17
N ALA A 274 13.45 -5.52 1.39
CA ALA A 274 13.92 -6.76 1.99
C ALA A 274 14.39 -7.81 0.96
N ARG A 275 14.19 -7.55 -0.32
CA ARG A 275 14.51 -8.51 -1.38
C ARG A 275 16.01 -8.87 -1.39
N GLY A 276 16.30 -10.18 -1.30
CA GLY A 276 17.67 -10.71 -1.37
C GLY A 276 18.50 -10.49 -0.10
N ILE A 277 17.85 -10.20 1.04
CA ILE A 277 18.52 -10.08 2.34
C ILE A 277 18.35 -11.39 3.11
N ASP A 278 19.46 -12.02 3.43
CA ASP A 278 19.53 -13.24 4.22
C ASP A 278 19.49 -12.92 5.73
N GLY A 279 19.19 -13.91 6.55
CA GLY A 279 19.21 -13.80 8.01
C GLY A 279 17.98 -13.12 8.63
N ILE A 280 16.99 -12.75 7.84
CA ILE A 280 15.70 -12.24 8.31
C ILE A 280 14.55 -13.09 7.80
N LYS A 281 13.42 -13.10 8.51
CA LYS A 281 12.20 -13.78 8.06
C LYS A 281 10.96 -12.90 8.24
N PRO A 282 9.97 -12.96 7.30
CA PRO A 282 8.70 -12.28 7.46
C PRO A 282 7.82 -13.01 8.49
N LEU A 283 6.96 -12.25 9.17
CA LEU A 283 5.94 -12.77 10.07
C LEU A 283 4.57 -12.80 9.38
N ALA A 284 3.77 -13.82 9.72
CA ALA A 284 2.34 -13.78 9.48
C ALA A 284 1.67 -12.77 10.43
N LEU A 285 0.59 -12.13 9.99
CA LEU A 285 -0.14 -11.17 10.82
C LEU A 285 -1.61 -11.54 10.94
N SER A 286 -2.18 -11.27 12.12
CA SER A 286 -3.63 -11.28 12.36
C SER A 286 -4.14 -9.86 12.69
N VAL A 287 -5.43 -9.61 12.50
CA VAL A 287 -6.04 -8.31 12.85
C VAL A 287 -6.06 -8.11 14.37
N ASP A 288 -6.37 -9.17 15.11
CA ASP A 288 -6.41 -9.20 16.56
C ASP A 288 -5.78 -10.50 17.10
N ASP A 289 -5.70 -10.66 18.41
CA ASP A 289 -5.05 -11.80 19.06
C ASP A 289 -5.81 -13.14 18.88
N HIS A 290 -7.04 -13.12 18.38
CA HIS A 290 -7.89 -14.28 18.16
C HIS A 290 -8.06 -14.61 16.67
N GLY A 291 -7.66 -13.71 15.78
CA GLY A 291 -7.76 -13.85 14.33
C GLY A 291 -6.76 -14.85 13.76
N ALA A 292 -7.11 -15.43 12.62
CA ALA A 292 -6.18 -16.26 11.86
C ALA A 292 -5.00 -15.42 11.34
N ALA A 293 -3.79 -15.90 11.61
CA ALA A 293 -2.58 -15.27 11.09
C ALA A 293 -2.41 -15.57 9.60
N VAL A 294 -2.15 -14.53 8.81
CA VAL A 294 -2.01 -14.59 7.35
C VAL A 294 -0.58 -14.22 6.97
N ALA A 295 0.10 -15.11 6.26
CA ALA A 295 1.46 -14.84 5.74
C ALA A 295 1.41 -13.82 4.60
N PRO A 296 2.39 -12.91 4.51
CA PRO A 296 2.47 -11.95 3.42
C PRO A 296 2.81 -12.65 2.10
N SER A 297 2.01 -12.41 1.09
CA SER A 297 2.24 -12.88 -0.27
C SER A 297 1.52 -11.96 -1.26
N ARG A 298 1.87 -12.06 -2.55
CA ARG A 298 1.13 -11.32 -3.59
C ARG A 298 -0.37 -11.64 -3.55
N GLN A 299 -0.71 -12.92 -3.35
CA GLN A 299 -2.10 -13.36 -3.28
C GLN A 299 -2.84 -12.76 -2.08
N THR A 300 -2.25 -12.85 -0.87
CA THR A 300 -2.90 -12.36 0.36
C THR A 300 -2.97 -10.83 0.44
N VAL A 301 -2.09 -10.12 -0.27
CA VAL A 301 -2.21 -8.67 -0.48
C VAL A 301 -3.30 -8.37 -1.52
N GLN A 302 -3.41 -9.16 -2.60
CA GLN A 302 -4.42 -8.96 -3.62
C GLN A 302 -5.83 -9.25 -3.10
N ASP A 303 -6.04 -10.39 -2.43
CA ASP A 303 -7.35 -10.77 -1.87
C ASP A 303 -7.69 -10.02 -0.57
N ARG A 304 -6.74 -9.19 -0.09
CA ARG A 304 -6.88 -8.30 1.08
C ARG A 304 -7.01 -9.03 2.42
N SER A 305 -6.68 -10.31 2.46
CA SER A 305 -6.61 -11.08 3.72
C SER A 305 -5.41 -10.70 4.59
N TYR A 306 -4.32 -10.18 3.98
CA TYR A 306 -3.17 -9.70 4.74
C TYR A 306 -3.46 -8.34 5.40
N PRO A 307 -3.34 -8.18 6.72
CA PRO A 307 -3.83 -7.00 7.44
C PRO A 307 -3.16 -5.68 7.05
N LEU A 308 -1.88 -5.69 6.65
CA LEU A 308 -1.14 -4.49 6.25
C LEU A 308 -1.08 -4.30 4.73
N THR A 309 -2.15 -4.69 4.03
CA THR A 309 -2.38 -4.36 2.62
C THR A 309 -2.70 -2.88 2.47
N ARG A 310 -1.99 -2.19 1.56
CA ARG A 310 -2.24 -0.77 1.24
C ARG A 310 -3.32 -0.60 0.19
N ASP A 311 -3.87 0.59 0.14
CA ASP A 311 -4.85 1.02 -0.84
C ASP A 311 -4.23 2.02 -1.83
N VAL A 312 -4.79 2.04 -3.04
CA VAL A 312 -4.55 3.07 -4.05
C VAL A 312 -5.87 3.78 -4.28
N TYR A 313 -5.87 5.10 -4.13
CA TYR A 313 -7.09 5.87 -4.08
C TYR A 313 -7.29 6.79 -5.29
N ILE A 314 -8.57 7.09 -5.55
CA ILE A 314 -8.98 8.35 -6.16
C ILE A 314 -9.88 9.04 -5.14
N PHE A 315 -9.43 10.17 -4.60
CA PHE A 315 -10.25 10.99 -3.71
C PHE A 315 -11.19 11.88 -4.52
N ILE A 316 -12.37 12.12 -3.97
CA ILE A 316 -13.41 12.96 -4.59
C ILE A 316 -14.08 13.86 -3.54
N ASN A 317 -14.54 15.01 -4.01
CA ASN A 317 -15.42 15.88 -3.26
C ASN A 317 -16.88 15.41 -3.43
N ARG A 318 -17.33 14.54 -2.52
CA ARG A 318 -18.67 13.95 -2.52
C ARG A 318 -19.54 14.65 -1.47
N THR A 319 -20.34 15.63 -1.91
CA THR A 319 -21.28 16.32 -1.01
C THR A 319 -22.33 15.34 -0.50
N PRO A 320 -22.52 15.19 0.83
CA PRO A 320 -23.56 14.33 1.39
C PRO A 320 -24.95 14.69 0.87
N GLY A 321 -25.73 13.67 0.52
CA GLY A 321 -27.11 13.85 0.04
C GLY A 321 -27.25 14.42 -1.38
N LYS A 322 -26.14 14.73 -2.07
CA LYS A 322 -26.19 15.17 -3.47
C LYS A 322 -25.63 14.09 -4.40
N PRO A 323 -26.17 13.95 -5.61
CA PRO A 323 -25.61 13.05 -6.62
C PRO A 323 -24.20 13.49 -7.01
N LEU A 324 -23.32 12.51 -7.23
CA LEU A 324 -22.01 12.76 -7.82
C LEU A 324 -22.19 13.17 -9.30
N ASP A 325 -21.31 14.06 -9.80
CA ASP A 325 -21.29 14.43 -11.23
C ASP A 325 -21.26 13.15 -12.08
N PRO A 326 -22.18 12.98 -13.05
CA PRO A 326 -22.31 11.75 -13.84
C PRO A 326 -21.01 11.33 -14.53
N LYS A 327 -20.21 12.28 -15.05
CA LYS A 327 -18.95 11.95 -15.72
C LYS A 327 -17.91 11.35 -14.76
N LEU A 328 -17.86 11.86 -13.52
CA LEU A 328 -16.96 11.33 -12.49
C LEU A 328 -17.43 9.95 -12.01
N LYS A 329 -18.74 9.82 -11.81
CA LYS A 329 -19.35 8.54 -11.41
C LYS A 329 -19.11 7.45 -12.45
N GLU A 330 -19.33 7.74 -13.73
CA GLU A 330 -19.08 6.76 -14.81
C GLU A 330 -17.61 6.42 -14.95
N PHE A 331 -16.69 7.37 -14.82
CA PHE A 331 -15.25 7.08 -14.87
C PHE A 331 -14.80 6.18 -13.71
N LEU A 332 -15.24 6.46 -12.48
CA LEU A 332 -14.93 5.61 -11.32
C LEU A 332 -15.58 4.22 -11.44
N ARG A 333 -16.79 4.13 -11.99
CA ARG A 333 -17.42 2.83 -12.30
C ARG A 333 -16.64 2.04 -13.35
N TYR A 334 -16.08 2.71 -14.35
CA TYR A 334 -15.19 2.09 -15.32
C TYR A 334 -13.91 1.57 -14.66
N ALA A 335 -13.23 2.38 -13.85
CA ALA A 335 -12.02 1.96 -13.14
C ALA A 335 -12.25 0.74 -12.23
N LEU A 336 -13.43 0.66 -11.58
CA LEU A 336 -13.83 -0.43 -10.68
C LEU A 336 -14.44 -1.65 -11.41
N SER A 337 -14.66 -1.58 -12.71
CA SER A 337 -15.20 -2.69 -13.53
C SER A 337 -14.16 -3.75 -13.84
N ARG A 338 -14.61 -4.86 -14.43
CA ARG A 338 -13.71 -5.91 -14.93
C ARG A 338 -12.66 -5.36 -15.90
N GLU A 339 -13.05 -4.51 -16.84
CA GLU A 339 -12.17 -3.89 -17.84
C GLU A 339 -11.16 -2.97 -17.17
N GLY A 340 -11.59 -2.15 -16.21
CA GLY A 340 -10.71 -1.30 -15.43
C GLY A 340 -9.69 -2.09 -14.61
N GLN A 341 -10.11 -3.18 -13.98
CA GLN A 341 -9.22 -4.05 -13.20
C GLN A 341 -8.32 -4.93 -14.07
N GLN A 342 -8.70 -5.24 -15.31
CA GLN A 342 -7.82 -5.85 -16.30
C GLN A 342 -6.65 -4.91 -16.68
N ILE A 343 -6.91 -3.62 -16.75
CA ILE A 343 -5.86 -2.61 -16.96
C ILE A 343 -4.88 -2.61 -15.78
N VAL A 344 -5.36 -2.65 -14.52
CA VAL A 344 -4.50 -2.75 -13.34
C VAL A 344 -3.62 -4.00 -13.40
N ALA A 345 -4.20 -5.15 -13.72
CA ALA A 345 -3.47 -6.41 -13.83
C ALA A 345 -2.42 -6.39 -14.94
N ALA A 346 -2.74 -5.81 -16.09
CA ALA A 346 -1.85 -5.73 -17.25
C ALA A 346 -0.69 -4.75 -17.03
N ASP A 347 -0.91 -3.64 -16.35
CA ASP A 347 0.11 -2.67 -15.96
C ASP A 347 1.11 -3.27 -14.96
N GLY A 348 0.61 -4.03 -13.98
CA GLY A 348 1.42 -4.73 -12.99
C GLY A 348 2.04 -3.84 -11.91
N SER A 349 1.77 -2.53 -11.90
CA SER A 349 2.23 -1.62 -10.84
C SER A 349 1.50 -1.86 -9.51
N TYR A 350 0.24 -2.30 -9.59
CA TYR A 350 -0.66 -2.56 -8.47
C TYR A 350 -1.42 -3.87 -8.68
N LEU A 351 -2.21 -4.26 -7.70
CA LEU A 351 -2.99 -5.48 -7.74
C LEU A 351 -4.48 -5.17 -7.93
N PRO A 352 -5.19 -5.90 -8.81
CA PRO A 352 -6.61 -5.68 -9.04
C PRO A 352 -7.42 -6.03 -7.79
N LEU A 353 -8.54 -5.33 -7.61
CA LEU A 353 -9.45 -5.53 -6.49
C LEU A 353 -10.26 -6.83 -6.62
N PRO A 354 -10.58 -7.50 -5.49
CA PRO A 354 -11.62 -8.49 -5.44
C PRO A 354 -13.01 -7.89 -5.75
N ALA A 355 -13.91 -8.65 -6.38
CA ALA A 355 -15.23 -8.17 -6.79
C ALA A 355 -16.09 -7.67 -5.62
N ALA A 356 -16.06 -8.35 -4.47
CA ALA A 356 -16.78 -7.92 -3.27
C ALA A 356 -16.31 -6.55 -2.82
N PHE A 357 -15.00 -6.33 -2.75
CA PHE A 357 -14.42 -5.06 -2.33
C PHE A 357 -14.67 -3.94 -3.35
N ALA A 358 -14.56 -4.23 -4.66
CA ALA A 358 -14.94 -3.27 -5.71
C ALA A 358 -16.42 -2.84 -5.60
N THR A 359 -17.31 -3.77 -5.21
CA THR A 359 -18.73 -3.46 -4.97
C THR A 359 -18.90 -2.52 -3.79
N GLU A 360 -18.16 -2.68 -2.70
CA GLU A 360 -18.16 -1.73 -1.57
C GLU A 360 -17.70 -0.34 -2.01
N GLN A 361 -16.69 -0.27 -2.89
CA GLN A 361 -16.24 1.03 -3.41
C GLN A 361 -17.29 1.70 -4.31
N LEU A 362 -18.01 0.91 -5.11
CA LEU A 362 -19.12 1.42 -5.93
C LEU A 362 -20.24 2.04 -5.09
N MET A 363 -20.54 1.49 -3.90
CA MET A 363 -21.54 2.06 -2.98
C MET A 363 -21.19 3.47 -2.52
N LYS A 364 -19.92 3.84 -2.46
CA LYS A 364 -19.48 5.20 -2.12
C LYS A 364 -19.84 6.24 -3.19
N LEU A 365 -20.21 5.81 -4.39
CA LEU A 365 -20.59 6.66 -5.51
C LEU A 365 -22.11 6.95 -5.56
N GLU A 366 -22.91 6.24 -4.74
CA GLU A 366 -24.39 6.34 -4.76
C GLU A 366 -24.98 7.43 -3.81
#